data_0b5813a955c59468c29a22545617007b
#
_entry.id   0b5813a955c59468c29a22545617007b
#
_cell.length_a   1.000
_cell.length_b   1.000
_cell.length_c   1.000
_cell.angle_alpha   90.00
_cell.angle_beta   90.00
_cell.angle_gamma   90.00
#
_symmetry.space_group_name_H-M   'P 1'
#
loop_
_entity.id
_entity.type
_entity.pdbx_description
1 polymer ?
#
loop_
_entity_poly.entity_id
_entity_poly.type
_entity_poly.pdbx_seq_one_letter_code
_entity_poly.pdbx_strand_id
1 'polypeptide(L)'
;MKTFVRLIRRYVLAAVGIVLLLLFSGVAVLGWLGWQEGCRLPQREYSSSEIADSMVETAEGLAFGAERTPQEWMNGYEWAMVLDDVGNIRWNYGLPQELNHAYTPGDIAQFARWYLADYPVFCWTEPYGLFVIGLPKGSLWKYSIYSSPDFALSMVRVLPAAALGMLLLGLALCFWLSWRGAKRLETVANGLDALAQGQTVRLPTDGFAGELAEKLNQTGAQLQAKNEMLSRLSLIHI
;
A
#
# COMPACT_ATOMS: atom_id res chain seq x y z
N MET A 1 -32.07 -19.38 19.77
CA MET A 1 -31.59 -19.35 18.36
C MET A 1 -31.49 -17.96 17.76
N LYS A 2 -32.52 -17.10 17.75
CA LYS A 2 -32.47 -15.77 17.10
C LYS A 2 -31.42 -14.81 17.70
N THR A 3 -31.19 -14.82 19.00
CA THR A 3 -30.20 -13.94 19.68
C THR A 3 -28.79 -14.33 19.37
N PHE A 4 -28.51 -15.60 19.23
CA PHE A 4 -27.23 -16.20 18.93
C PHE A 4 -26.76 -15.89 17.47
N VAL A 5 -27.67 -16.10 16.51
CA VAL A 5 -27.42 -15.71 15.10
C VAL A 5 -27.13 -14.21 14.98
N ARG A 6 -27.79 -13.39 15.81
CA ARG A 6 -27.57 -11.94 15.84
C ARG A 6 -26.17 -11.56 16.38
N LEU A 7 -25.68 -12.30 17.38
CA LEU A 7 -24.37 -12.12 17.96
C LEU A 7 -23.27 -12.48 16.93
N ILE A 8 -23.38 -13.66 16.31
CA ILE A 8 -22.41 -14.09 15.25
C ILE A 8 -22.36 -13.07 14.13
N ARG A 9 -23.53 -12.63 13.65
CA ARG A 9 -23.58 -11.63 12.57
C ARG A 9 -22.84 -10.33 12.96
N ARG A 10 -22.95 -9.88 14.20
CA ARG A 10 -22.24 -8.70 14.69
C ARG A 10 -20.71 -8.90 14.69
N TYR A 11 -20.23 -10.05 15.18
CA TYR A 11 -18.79 -10.35 15.16
C TYR A 11 -18.24 -10.51 13.75
N VAL A 12 -18.96 -11.18 12.87
CA VAL A 12 -18.54 -11.30 11.44
C VAL A 12 -18.51 -9.92 10.78
N LEU A 13 -19.53 -9.10 10.98
CA LEU A 13 -19.55 -7.73 10.43
C LEU A 13 -18.43 -6.86 11.00
N ALA A 14 -18.11 -6.98 12.29
CA ALA A 14 -16.99 -6.27 12.89
C ALA A 14 -15.64 -6.73 12.30
N ALA A 15 -15.44 -8.03 12.13
CA ALA A 15 -14.24 -8.58 11.52
C ALA A 15 -14.08 -8.13 10.06
N VAL A 16 -15.15 -8.18 9.28
CA VAL A 16 -15.17 -7.63 7.90
C VAL A 16 -14.84 -6.14 7.90
N GLY A 17 -15.45 -5.38 8.83
CA GLY A 17 -15.18 -3.95 8.96
C GLY A 17 -13.70 -3.65 9.27
N ILE A 18 -13.07 -4.42 10.15
CA ILE A 18 -11.65 -4.27 10.48
C ILE A 18 -10.78 -4.57 9.25
N VAL A 19 -11.05 -5.66 8.52
CA VAL A 19 -10.30 -6.02 7.31
C VAL A 19 -10.42 -4.94 6.24
N LEU A 20 -11.62 -4.43 6.00
CA LEU A 20 -11.86 -3.34 5.06
C LEU A 20 -11.15 -2.04 5.48
N LEU A 21 -11.16 -1.73 6.78
CA LEU A 21 -10.49 -0.55 7.33
C LEU A 21 -8.96 -0.66 7.13
N LEU A 22 -8.37 -1.83 7.37
CA LEU A 22 -6.94 -2.07 7.14
C LEU A 22 -6.58 -1.93 5.66
N LEU A 23 -7.38 -2.48 4.74
CA LEU A 23 -7.18 -2.32 3.30
C LEU A 23 -7.30 -0.86 2.88
N PHE A 24 -8.35 -0.17 3.34
CA PHE A 24 -8.55 1.24 3.01
C PHE A 24 -7.43 2.12 3.57
N SER A 25 -6.97 1.87 4.80
CA SER A 25 -5.86 2.60 5.40
C SER A 25 -4.55 2.37 4.62
N GLY A 26 -4.29 1.14 4.15
CA GLY A 26 -3.15 0.83 3.30
C GLY A 26 -3.17 1.59 1.98
N VAL A 27 -4.31 1.61 1.29
CA VAL A 27 -4.49 2.37 0.04
C VAL A 27 -4.36 3.88 0.30
N ALA A 28 -4.93 4.38 1.40
CA ALA A 28 -4.85 5.79 1.76
C ALA A 28 -3.40 6.23 2.05
N VAL A 29 -2.61 5.41 2.76
CA VAL A 29 -1.20 5.67 3.02
C VAL A 29 -0.39 5.70 1.72
N LEU A 30 -0.59 4.72 0.84
CA LEU A 30 0.09 4.69 -0.47
C LEU A 30 -0.30 5.89 -1.33
N GLY A 31 -1.58 6.26 -1.35
CA GLY A 31 -2.07 7.44 -2.07
C GLY A 31 -1.48 8.74 -1.50
N TRP A 32 -1.40 8.85 -0.18
CA TRP A 32 -0.78 10.00 0.48
C TRP A 32 0.72 10.11 0.18
N LEU A 33 1.46 9.00 0.23
CA LEU A 33 2.88 8.96 -0.14
C LEU A 33 3.08 9.36 -1.61
N GLY A 34 2.27 8.83 -2.53
CA GLY A 34 2.34 9.19 -3.95
C GLY A 34 2.00 10.67 -4.20
N TRP A 35 1.00 11.20 -3.49
CA TRP A 35 0.67 12.63 -3.56
C TRP A 35 1.79 13.51 -3.00
N GLN A 36 2.38 13.13 -1.85
CA GLN A 36 3.51 13.83 -1.26
C GLN A 36 4.71 13.86 -2.21
N GLU A 37 4.99 12.74 -2.88
CA GLU A 37 6.06 12.65 -3.88
C GLU A 37 5.74 13.54 -5.08
N GLY A 38 4.52 13.51 -5.60
CA GLY A 38 4.08 14.39 -6.69
C GLY A 38 4.22 15.88 -6.38
N CYS A 39 4.01 16.28 -5.10
CA CYS A 39 4.22 17.66 -4.66
C CYS A 39 5.70 18.05 -4.48
N ARG A 40 6.59 17.07 -4.27
CA ARG A 40 8.03 17.30 -4.13
C ARG A 40 8.76 17.40 -5.44
N LEU A 41 8.28 16.71 -6.47
CA LEU A 41 8.87 16.81 -7.79
C LEU A 41 8.73 18.24 -8.30
N PRO A 42 9.80 18.84 -8.85
CA PRO A 42 9.70 20.16 -9.47
C PRO A 42 8.56 20.17 -10.49
N GLN A 43 7.62 21.07 -10.29
CA GLN A 43 6.55 21.26 -11.28
C GLN A 43 7.19 21.86 -12.53
N ARG A 44 7.31 21.05 -13.56
CA ARG A 44 7.82 21.44 -14.87
C ARG A 44 6.63 21.76 -15.75
N GLU A 45 6.64 22.92 -16.33
CA GLU A 45 5.58 23.31 -17.25
C GLU A 45 5.72 22.56 -18.58
N TYR A 46 6.98 22.30 -18.97
CA TYR A 46 7.32 21.60 -20.22
C TYR A 46 8.15 20.36 -19.94
N SER A 47 7.95 19.33 -20.75
CA SER A 47 8.81 18.15 -20.74
C SER A 47 10.15 18.46 -21.41
N SER A 48 11.19 17.72 -21.06
CA SER A 48 12.51 17.89 -21.68
C SER A 48 12.51 17.64 -23.20
N SER A 49 11.58 16.80 -23.71
CA SER A 49 11.40 16.57 -25.14
C SER A 49 10.76 17.77 -25.84
N GLU A 50 9.72 18.37 -25.25
CA GLU A 50 9.08 19.56 -25.80
C GLU A 50 10.05 20.74 -25.88
N ILE A 51 10.94 20.87 -24.89
CA ILE A 51 11.99 21.90 -24.92
C ILE A 51 13.00 21.59 -26.04
N ALA A 52 13.42 20.35 -26.21
CA ALA A 52 14.30 19.94 -27.29
C ALA A 52 13.67 20.25 -28.67
N ASP A 53 12.40 19.84 -28.86
CA ASP A 53 11.65 20.09 -30.10
C ASP A 53 11.45 21.59 -30.40
N SER A 54 11.42 22.45 -29.36
CA SER A 54 11.24 23.89 -29.50
C SER A 54 12.46 24.65 -29.98
N MET A 55 13.65 24.03 -29.95
CA MET A 55 14.90 24.69 -30.37
C MET A 55 14.91 24.96 -31.88
N VAL A 56 15.31 26.17 -32.24
CA VAL A 56 15.38 26.61 -33.65
C VAL A 56 16.77 27.09 -33.97
N GLU A 57 17.17 26.84 -35.21
CA GLU A 57 18.43 27.37 -35.75
C GLU A 57 18.20 28.75 -36.34
N THR A 58 18.87 29.75 -35.78
CA THR A 58 18.78 31.17 -36.21
C THR A 58 20.06 31.60 -36.88
N ALA A 59 20.06 32.78 -37.46
CA ALA A 59 21.27 33.36 -38.07
C ALA A 59 22.42 33.58 -37.04
N GLU A 60 22.09 33.67 -35.74
CA GLU A 60 23.03 33.89 -34.65
C GLU A 60 23.45 32.59 -33.94
N GLY A 61 22.84 31.45 -34.31
CA GLY A 61 23.07 30.13 -33.72
C GLY A 61 21.75 29.50 -33.24
N LEU A 62 21.86 28.52 -32.34
CA LEU A 62 20.70 27.86 -31.74
C LEU A 62 20.04 28.75 -30.69
N ALA A 63 18.72 28.78 -30.68
CA ALA A 63 17.92 29.50 -29.69
C ALA A 63 16.65 28.73 -29.36
N PHE A 64 16.02 29.04 -28.22
CA PHE A 64 14.65 28.57 -27.92
C PHE A 64 13.66 29.18 -28.89
N GLY A 65 12.60 28.46 -29.19
CA GLY A 65 11.50 28.98 -30.01
C GLY A 65 10.96 30.30 -29.48
N ALA A 66 10.65 31.23 -30.38
CA ALA A 66 10.22 32.61 -30.06
C ALA A 66 8.85 32.71 -29.37
N GLU A 67 8.16 31.61 -29.19
CA GLU A 67 6.84 31.57 -28.55
C GLU A 67 6.87 31.94 -27.07
N ARG A 68 8.04 31.76 -26.41
CA ARG A 68 8.22 31.97 -24.97
C ARG A 68 9.62 32.44 -24.64
N THR A 69 9.77 32.99 -23.44
CA THR A 69 11.08 33.38 -22.93
C THR A 69 11.92 32.15 -22.54
N PRO A 70 13.26 32.24 -22.62
CA PRO A 70 14.14 31.15 -22.16
C PRO A 70 13.88 30.70 -20.71
N GLN A 71 13.47 31.63 -19.85
CA GLN A 71 13.14 31.35 -18.44
C GLN A 71 11.86 30.52 -18.29
N GLU A 72 10.86 30.76 -19.14
CA GLU A 72 9.63 29.97 -19.15
C GLU A 72 9.88 28.55 -19.64
N TRP A 73 10.67 28.38 -20.72
CA TRP A 73 11.08 27.06 -21.20
C TRP A 73 11.84 26.27 -20.15
N MET A 74 12.75 26.92 -19.43
CA MET A 74 13.64 26.29 -18.45
C MET A 74 13.05 26.16 -17.06
N ASN A 75 11.73 26.46 -16.88
CA ASN A 75 11.09 26.35 -15.58
C ASN A 75 11.18 24.92 -15.00
N GLY A 76 11.82 24.78 -13.84
CA GLY A 76 12.07 23.50 -13.18
C GLY A 76 13.32 22.75 -13.67
N TYR A 77 14.09 23.34 -14.57
CA TYR A 77 15.41 22.88 -15.00
C TYR A 77 16.48 23.89 -14.58
N GLU A 78 17.72 23.45 -14.43
CA GLU A 78 18.81 24.30 -13.97
C GLU A 78 19.67 24.81 -15.11
N TRP A 79 19.99 23.93 -16.07
CA TRP A 79 20.81 24.25 -17.21
C TRP A 79 20.46 23.37 -18.42
N ALA A 80 20.87 23.82 -19.60
CA ALA A 80 20.81 23.02 -20.82
C ALA A 80 22.05 23.25 -21.69
N MET A 81 22.41 22.26 -22.49
CA MET A 81 23.48 22.38 -23.51
C MET A 81 23.13 21.55 -24.74
N VAL A 82 23.72 21.92 -25.85
CA VAL A 82 23.69 21.13 -27.08
C VAL A 82 25.15 20.77 -27.46
N LEU A 83 25.38 19.48 -27.67
CA LEU A 83 26.65 18.96 -28.13
C LEU A 83 26.59 18.68 -29.63
N ASP A 84 27.71 18.97 -30.32
CA ASP A 84 27.91 18.57 -31.71
C ASP A 84 28.29 17.07 -31.82
N ASP A 85 28.44 16.58 -33.04
CA ASP A 85 28.79 15.18 -33.32
C ASP A 85 30.17 14.76 -32.77
N VAL A 86 31.02 15.74 -32.42
CA VAL A 86 32.37 15.52 -31.88
C VAL A 86 32.40 15.63 -30.36
N GLY A 87 31.29 16.09 -29.75
CA GLY A 87 31.13 16.26 -28.32
C GLY A 87 31.51 17.64 -27.77
N ASN A 88 31.69 18.64 -28.65
CA ASN A 88 31.88 20.02 -28.22
C ASN A 88 30.55 20.71 -27.94
N ILE A 89 30.57 21.65 -27.00
CA ILE A 89 29.37 22.44 -26.66
C ILE A 89 29.15 23.48 -27.79
N ARG A 90 28.07 23.30 -28.54
CA ARG A 90 27.64 24.20 -29.60
C ARG A 90 26.74 25.35 -29.07
N TRP A 91 26.00 25.07 -28.03
CA TRP A 91 25.08 26.01 -27.38
C TRP A 91 24.90 25.65 -25.91
N ASN A 92 24.64 26.63 -25.06
CA ASN A 92 24.30 26.37 -23.66
C ASN A 92 23.42 27.47 -23.07
N TYR A 93 22.69 27.09 -21.98
CA TYR A 93 21.91 27.97 -21.15
C TYR A 93 22.15 27.62 -19.67
N GLY A 94 22.59 28.58 -18.87
CA GLY A 94 22.79 28.40 -17.43
C GLY A 94 23.84 27.34 -17.06
N LEU A 95 24.72 26.95 -17.99
CA LEU A 95 25.66 25.83 -17.81
C LEU A 95 26.69 26.15 -16.72
N PRO A 96 26.83 25.29 -15.67
CA PRO A 96 27.86 25.41 -14.66
C PRO A 96 29.26 25.37 -15.28
N GLN A 97 30.21 26.17 -14.74
CA GLN A 97 31.54 26.27 -15.27
C GLN A 97 32.27 24.91 -15.28
N GLU A 98 32.01 24.06 -14.30
CA GLU A 98 32.55 22.70 -14.18
C GLU A 98 32.15 21.77 -15.34
N LEU A 99 31.04 22.07 -16.02
CA LEU A 99 30.51 21.29 -17.15
C LEU A 99 30.92 21.87 -18.51
N ASN A 100 31.60 23.00 -18.55
CA ASN A 100 31.99 23.67 -19.81
C ASN A 100 33.29 23.12 -20.36
N HIS A 101 33.24 21.91 -20.92
CA HIS A 101 34.35 21.22 -21.59
C HIS A 101 33.82 20.28 -22.68
N ALA A 102 34.71 19.80 -23.55
CA ALA A 102 34.33 18.79 -24.54
C ALA A 102 34.14 17.41 -23.90
N TYR A 103 33.22 16.65 -24.44
CA TYR A 103 32.82 15.33 -23.95
C TYR A 103 33.20 14.24 -24.95
N THR A 104 33.79 13.14 -24.47
CA THR A 104 34.02 11.97 -25.30
C THR A 104 32.69 11.17 -25.48
N PRO A 105 32.60 10.33 -26.53
CA PRO A 105 31.45 9.43 -26.68
C PRO A 105 31.25 8.54 -25.45
N GLY A 106 32.31 8.19 -24.73
CA GLY A 106 32.23 7.43 -23.48
C GLY A 106 31.55 8.21 -22.34
N ASP A 107 31.90 9.48 -22.17
CA ASP A 107 31.31 10.38 -21.21
C ASP A 107 29.82 10.57 -21.50
N ILE A 108 29.48 10.79 -22.78
CA ILE A 108 28.08 10.93 -23.24
C ILE A 108 27.28 9.67 -22.92
N ALA A 109 27.79 8.49 -23.24
CA ALA A 109 27.12 7.23 -22.95
C ALA A 109 26.92 7.01 -21.45
N GLN A 110 27.83 7.48 -20.62
CA GLN A 110 27.75 7.39 -19.16
C GLN A 110 26.67 8.32 -18.60
N PHE A 111 26.74 9.63 -18.89
CA PHE A 111 25.81 10.58 -18.30
C PHE A 111 24.41 10.52 -18.91
N ALA A 112 24.27 10.18 -20.18
CA ALA A 112 22.96 9.99 -20.81
C ALA A 112 22.09 8.98 -20.05
N ARG A 113 22.72 8.00 -19.44
CA ARG A 113 22.04 6.98 -18.65
C ARG A 113 21.71 7.46 -17.23
N TRP A 114 22.57 8.27 -16.62
CA TRP A 114 22.51 8.55 -15.18
C TRP A 114 22.57 10.04 -14.84
N TYR A 115 23.77 10.50 -14.46
CA TYR A 115 24.04 11.82 -13.93
C TYR A 115 25.29 12.40 -14.60
N LEU A 116 25.32 13.70 -14.73
CA LEU A 116 26.52 14.46 -15.09
C LEU A 116 26.90 15.33 -13.88
N ALA A 117 28.03 15.06 -13.23
CA ALA A 117 28.49 15.75 -12.01
C ALA A 117 27.39 15.93 -10.94
N ASP A 118 26.66 14.83 -10.63
CA ASP A 118 25.53 14.74 -9.72
C ASP A 118 24.23 15.44 -10.17
N TYR A 119 24.22 16.07 -11.34
CA TYR A 119 22.99 16.56 -11.96
C TYR A 119 22.23 15.42 -12.64
N PRO A 120 20.95 15.18 -12.32
CA PRO A 120 20.11 14.30 -13.12
C PRO A 120 19.92 14.91 -14.50
N VAL A 121 20.29 14.21 -15.58
CA VAL A 121 20.24 14.74 -16.95
C VAL A 121 19.31 13.93 -17.84
N PHE A 122 18.66 14.60 -18.79
CA PHE A 122 17.96 13.97 -19.91
C PHE A 122 18.63 14.37 -21.22
N CYS A 123 18.70 13.42 -22.15
CA CYS A 123 19.37 13.60 -23.44
C CYS A 123 18.40 13.26 -24.56
N TRP A 124 18.35 14.14 -25.58
CA TRP A 124 17.53 13.99 -26.77
C TRP A 124 18.38 14.20 -28.00
N THR A 125 18.28 13.31 -28.96
CA THR A 125 19.03 13.41 -30.22
C THR A 125 18.17 14.14 -31.23
N GLU A 126 18.63 15.32 -31.64
CA GLU A 126 17.94 16.22 -32.55
C GLU A 126 18.77 16.48 -33.80
N PRO A 127 18.17 16.99 -34.89
CA PRO A 127 18.93 17.31 -36.11
C PRO A 127 20.03 18.33 -35.89
N TYR A 128 19.94 19.17 -34.88
CA TYR A 128 20.93 20.20 -34.53
C TYR A 128 22.02 19.69 -33.57
N GLY A 129 21.98 18.44 -33.12
CA GLY A 129 22.95 17.82 -32.21
C GLY A 129 22.30 17.11 -31.03
N LEU A 130 23.11 16.76 -30.03
CA LEU A 130 22.62 16.13 -28.78
C LEU A 130 22.20 17.21 -27.78
N PHE A 131 20.89 17.35 -27.57
CA PHE A 131 20.35 18.22 -26.53
C PHE A 131 20.43 17.52 -25.16
N VAL A 132 21.04 18.19 -24.18
CA VAL A 132 21.20 17.71 -22.81
C VAL A 132 20.65 18.76 -21.87
N ILE A 133 19.73 18.34 -21.00
CA ILE A 133 19.10 19.22 -20.01
C ILE A 133 19.29 18.66 -18.61
N GLY A 134 19.71 19.49 -17.68
CA GLY A 134 20.02 19.14 -16.31
C GLY A 134 19.00 19.69 -15.31
N LEU A 135 18.68 18.87 -14.33
CA LEU A 135 17.88 19.21 -13.18
C LEU A 135 18.77 19.58 -12.00
N PRO A 136 18.26 20.31 -11.00
CA PRO A 136 19.01 20.58 -9.78
C PRO A 136 19.57 19.32 -9.11
N LYS A 137 20.78 19.41 -8.56
CA LYS A 137 21.42 18.31 -7.84
C LYS A 137 20.50 17.77 -6.74
N GLY A 138 20.34 16.44 -6.68
CA GLY A 138 19.50 15.79 -5.68
C GLY A 138 17.98 15.93 -5.88
N SER A 139 17.51 16.58 -6.96
CA SER A 139 16.08 16.77 -7.24
C SER A 139 15.40 15.49 -7.75
N LEU A 140 16.13 14.58 -8.33
CA LEU A 140 15.61 13.34 -8.89
C LEU A 140 16.59 12.19 -8.65
N TRP A 141 16.07 11.07 -8.14
CA TRP A 141 16.86 9.84 -8.07
C TRP A 141 16.54 8.94 -9.27
N LYS A 142 17.49 8.79 -10.16
CA LYS A 142 17.40 7.88 -11.31
C LYS A 142 17.77 6.47 -10.87
N TYR A 143 16.93 5.51 -11.17
CA TYR A 143 17.20 4.08 -10.95
C TYR A 143 16.70 3.27 -12.15
N SER A 144 17.43 2.21 -12.48
CA SER A 144 17.02 1.31 -13.57
C SER A 144 16.33 0.10 -13.00
N ILE A 145 15.06 -0.07 -13.33
CA ILE A 145 14.34 -1.32 -13.12
C ILE A 145 14.33 -2.07 -14.45
N TYR A 146 14.97 -3.23 -14.46
CA TYR A 146 14.91 -4.14 -15.60
C TYR A 146 13.96 -5.28 -15.25
N SER A 147 12.89 -5.42 -15.99
CA SER A 147 11.97 -6.54 -15.89
C SER A 147 11.62 -7.05 -17.28
N SER A 148 11.37 -8.36 -17.39
CA SER A 148 10.80 -8.89 -18.62
C SER A 148 9.37 -8.36 -18.80
N PRO A 149 8.87 -8.20 -20.05
CA PRO A 149 7.48 -7.82 -20.29
C PRO A 149 6.48 -8.77 -19.62
N ASP A 150 6.79 -10.06 -19.61
CA ASP A 150 5.97 -11.09 -18.96
C ASP A 150 5.89 -10.91 -17.43
N PHE A 151 6.99 -10.52 -16.80
CA PHE A 151 7.01 -10.21 -15.37
C PHE A 151 6.16 -8.97 -15.06
N ALA A 152 6.29 -7.91 -15.85
CA ALA A 152 5.49 -6.69 -15.68
C ALA A 152 3.99 -6.98 -15.83
N LEU A 153 3.59 -7.75 -16.86
CA LEU A 153 2.20 -8.19 -17.06
C LEU A 153 1.71 -9.11 -15.95
N SER A 154 2.57 -10.01 -15.45
CA SER A 154 2.23 -10.91 -14.36
C SER A 154 1.99 -10.15 -13.05
N MET A 155 2.77 -9.11 -12.77
CA MET A 155 2.57 -8.23 -11.60
C MET A 155 1.18 -7.60 -11.59
N VAL A 156 0.73 -7.07 -12.74
CA VAL A 156 -0.61 -6.45 -12.87
C VAL A 156 -1.74 -7.47 -12.65
N ARG A 157 -1.52 -8.76 -12.95
CA ARG A 157 -2.53 -9.81 -12.78
C ARG A 157 -2.45 -10.47 -11.39
N VAL A 158 -1.24 -10.77 -10.93
CA VAL A 158 -1.02 -11.55 -9.70
C VAL A 158 -1.25 -10.71 -8.44
N LEU A 159 -0.84 -9.45 -8.42
CA LEU A 159 -1.02 -8.60 -7.24
C LEU A 159 -2.49 -8.45 -6.82
N PRO A 160 -3.44 -8.05 -7.71
CA PRO A 160 -4.84 -7.94 -7.32
C PRO A 160 -5.46 -9.31 -7.02
N ALA A 161 -5.06 -10.38 -7.72
CA ALA A 161 -5.52 -11.74 -7.42
C ALA A 161 -5.04 -12.22 -6.04
N ALA A 162 -3.78 -11.95 -5.69
CA ALA A 162 -3.24 -12.27 -4.38
C ALA A 162 -3.91 -11.45 -3.27
N ALA A 163 -4.16 -10.16 -3.50
CA ALA A 163 -4.89 -9.30 -2.55
C ALA A 163 -6.32 -9.82 -2.30
N LEU A 164 -7.03 -10.19 -3.36
CA LEU A 164 -8.34 -10.81 -3.28
C LEU A 164 -8.31 -12.15 -2.54
N GLY A 165 -7.31 -12.99 -2.84
CA GLY A 165 -7.09 -14.26 -2.16
C GLY A 165 -6.86 -14.10 -0.66
N MET A 166 -6.02 -13.15 -0.26
CA MET A 166 -5.78 -12.84 1.15
C MET A 166 -7.05 -12.31 1.85
N LEU A 167 -7.83 -11.47 1.17
CA LEU A 167 -9.10 -11.00 1.69
C LEU A 167 -10.07 -12.15 1.94
N LEU A 168 -10.26 -13.04 0.96
CA LEU A 168 -11.14 -14.20 1.07
C LEU A 168 -10.68 -15.17 2.16
N LEU A 169 -9.37 -15.40 2.28
CA LEU A 169 -8.79 -16.23 3.34
C LEU A 169 -9.05 -15.62 4.72
N GLY A 170 -8.85 -14.31 4.87
CA GLY A 170 -9.15 -13.58 6.11
C GLY A 170 -10.63 -13.69 6.51
N LEU A 171 -11.53 -13.51 5.56
CA LEU A 171 -12.97 -13.66 5.78
C LEU A 171 -13.34 -15.08 6.17
N ALA A 172 -12.78 -16.09 5.49
CA ALA A 172 -13.01 -17.50 5.79
C ALA A 172 -12.52 -17.85 7.22
N LEU A 173 -11.36 -17.34 7.62
CA LEU A 173 -10.80 -17.54 8.94
C LEU A 173 -11.68 -16.89 10.03
N CYS A 174 -12.11 -15.65 9.80
CA CYS A 174 -13.02 -14.94 10.71
C CYS A 174 -14.37 -15.68 10.84
N PHE A 175 -14.91 -16.16 9.72
CA PHE A 175 -16.15 -16.95 9.73
C PHE A 175 -15.97 -18.26 10.49
N TRP A 176 -14.87 -18.99 10.26
CA TRP A 176 -14.58 -20.25 10.95
C TRP A 176 -14.41 -20.07 12.46
N LEU A 177 -13.65 -19.04 12.89
CA LEU A 177 -13.49 -18.72 14.31
C LEU A 177 -14.83 -18.33 14.96
N SER A 178 -15.62 -17.50 14.28
CA SER A 178 -16.96 -17.11 14.76
C SER A 178 -17.90 -18.31 14.87
N TRP A 179 -17.88 -19.20 13.87
CA TRP A 179 -18.69 -20.43 13.90
C TRP A 179 -18.29 -21.34 15.06
N ARG A 180 -16.99 -21.52 15.27
CA ARG A 180 -16.47 -22.35 16.37
C ARG A 180 -16.82 -21.76 17.74
N GLY A 181 -16.71 -20.45 17.91
CA GLY A 181 -17.13 -19.74 19.12
C GLY A 181 -18.63 -19.86 19.35
N ALA A 182 -19.37 -19.77 18.28
CA ALA A 182 -20.82 -19.88 18.28
C ALA A 182 -21.32 -21.23 18.79
N LYS A 183 -20.80 -22.35 18.29
CA LYS A 183 -21.18 -23.70 18.76
C LYS A 183 -20.93 -23.91 20.24
N ARG A 184 -19.86 -23.32 20.80
CA ARG A 184 -19.53 -23.41 22.21
C ARG A 184 -20.51 -22.62 23.07
N LEU A 185 -20.93 -21.43 22.64
CA LEU A 185 -21.98 -20.65 23.34
C LEU A 185 -23.34 -21.34 23.31
N GLU A 186 -23.67 -22.03 22.22
CA GLU A 186 -24.89 -22.82 22.12
C GLU A 186 -24.91 -23.98 23.14
N THR A 187 -23.75 -24.65 23.31
CA THR A 187 -23.59 -25.71 24.32
C THR A 187 -23.84 -25.17 25.75
N VAL A 188 -23.29 -23.98 26.04
CA VAL A 188 -23.46 -23.32 27.34
C VAL A 188 -24.93 -22.89 27.54
N ALA A 189 -25.56 -22.31 26.50
CA ALA A 189 -26.98 -21.91 26.58
C ALA A 189 -27.92 -23.09 26.77
N ASN A 190 -27.68 -24.19 26.06
CA ASN A 190 -28.46 -25.43 26.25
C ASN A 190 -28.25 -26.04 27.64
N GLY A 191 -27.05 -25.93 28.19
CA GLY A 191 -26.75 -26.32 29.55
C GLY A 191 -27.48 -25.48 30.59
N LEU A 192 -27.63 -24.17 30.34
CA LEU A 192 -28.40 -23.28 31.22
C LEU A 192 -29.91 -23.63 31.21
N ASP A 193 -30.46 -23.93 30.04
CA ASP A 193 -31.84 -24.33 29.87
C ASP A 193 -32.11 -25.67 30.57
N ALA A 194 -31.19 -26.62 30.51
CA ALA A 194 -31.29 -27.91 31.21
C ALA A 194 -31.18 -27.76 32.74
N LEU A 195 -30.31 -26.88 33.25
CA LEU A 195 -30.25 -26.52 34.67
C LEU A 195 -31.51 -25.86 35.15
N ALA A 196 -32.14 -24.99 34.35
CA ALA A 196 -33.42 -24.37 34.66
C ALA A 196 -34.59 -25.39 34.75
N GLN A 197 -34.45 -26.52 34.05
CA GLN A 197 -35.39 -27.64 34.09
C GLN A 197 -35.05 -28.65 35.21
N GLY A 198 -34.08 -28.36 36.08
CA GLY A 198 -33.68 -29.22 37.20
C GLY A 198 -32.79 -30.41 36.81
N GLN A 199 -32.29 -30.45 35.57
CA GLN A 199 -31.38 -31.48 35.09
C GLN A 199 -29.92 -31.13 35.42
N THR A 200 -29.13 -32.13 35.85
CA THR A 200 -27.70 -31.97 36.07
C THR A 200 -26.97 -32.07 34.75
N VAL A 201 -26.28 -30.99 34.36
CA VAL A 201 -25.47 -30.94 33.15
C VAL A 201 -24.01 -30.68 33.51
N ARG A 202 -23.12 -31.42 32.90
CA ARG A 202 -21.65 -31.18 33.02
C ARG A 202 -21.13 -30.60 31.70
N LEU A 203 -20.83 -29.31 31.73
CA LEU A 203 -20.37 -28.58 30.55
C LEU A 203 -18.82 -28.68 30.44
N PRO A 204 -18.27 -28.79 29.24
CA PRO A 204 -16.82 -28.76 29.05
C PRO A 204 -16.29 -27.37 29.39
N THR A 205 -15.19 -27.33 30.17
CA THR A 205 -14.60 -26.10 30.70
C THR A 205 -13.51 -25.53 29.80
N ASP A 206 -13.31 -26.06 28.59
CA ASP A 206 -12.26 -25.64 27.67
C ASP A 206 -12.65 -24.39 26.85
N GLY A 207 -11.71 -23.42 26.73
CA GLY A 207 -11.78 -22.30 25.79
C GLY A 207 -12.58 -21.09 26.30
N PHE A 208 -13.01 -20.22 25.39
CA PHE A 208 -13.58 -18.88 25.65
C PHE A 208 -14.75 -18.84 26.64
N ALA A 209 -15.57 -19.87 26.69
CA ALA A 209 -16.69 -19.99 27.63
C ALA A 209 -16.37 -20.86 28.83
N GLY A 210 -15.12 -21.26 29.04
CA GLY A 210 -14.69 -22.20 30.08
C GLY A 210 -15.04 -21.74 31.50
N GLU A 211 -14.76 -20.47 31.80
CA GLU A 211 -15.07 -19.88 33.13
C GLU A 211 -16.58 -19.84 33.39
N LEU A 212 -17.39 -19.54 32.38
CA LEU A 212 -18.84 -19.56 32.48
C LEU A 212 -19.38 -20.98 32.67
N ALA A 213 -18.82 -21.93 31.91
CA ALA A 213 -19.17 -23.36 32.05
C ALA A 213 -18.79 -23.90 33.44
N GLU A 214 -17.65 -23.50 34.00
CA GLU A 214 -17.23 -23.86 35.34
C GLU A 214 -18.18 -23.34 36.43
N LYS A 215 -18.56 -22.05 36.35
CA LYS A 215 -19.54 -21.44 37.26
C LYS A 215 -20.91 -22.12 37.17
N LEU A 216 -21.36 -22.49 35.97
CA LEU A 216 -22.59 -23.23 35.76
C LEU A 216 -22.52 -24.63 36.33
N ASN A 217 -21.44 -25.36 36.18
CA ASN A 217 -21.19 -26.66 36.76
C ASN A 217 -21.24 -26.60 38.31
N GLN A 218 -20.59 -25.57 38.90
CA GLN A 218 -20.62 -25.33 40.36
C GLN A 218 -22.01 -25.03 40.86
N THR A 219 -22.76 -24.17 40.17
CA THR A 219 -24.14 -23.83 40.51
C THR A 219 -25.08 -25.04 40.41
N GLY A 220 -24.91 -25.85 39.35
CA GLY A 220 -25.66 -27.10 39.17
C GLY A 220 -25.41 -28.09 40.33
N ALA A 221 -24.15 -28.26 40.75
CA ALA A 221 -23.82 -29.12 41.88
C ALA A 221 -24.42 -28.61 43.20
N GLN A 222 -24.44 -27.31 43.45
CA GLN A 222 -25.05 -26.70 44.64
C GLN A 222 -26.55 -26.88 44.66
N LEU A 223 -27.26 -26.70 43.51
CA LEU A 223 -28.69 -26.92 43.37
C LEU A 223 -29.06 -28.38 43.64
N GLN A 224 -28.28 -29.32 43.14
CA GLN A 224 -28.49 -30.74 43.37
C GLN A 224 -28.35 -31.10 44.86
N ALA A 225 -27.25 -30.65 45.50
CA ALA A 225 -27.04 -30.87 46.92
C ALA A 225 -28.19 -30.31 47.78
N LYS A 226 -28.72 -29.12 47.42
CA LYS A 226 -29.85 -28.49 48.10
C LYS A 226 -31.15 -29.26 47.90
N ASN A 227 -31.42 -29.76 46.70
CA ASN A 227 -32.62 -30.57 46.41
C ASN A 227 -32.54 -31.92 47.11
N GLU A 228 -31.40 -32.57 47.20
CA GLU A 228 -31.20 -33.81 47.97
C GLU A 228 -31.45 -33.59 49.50
N MET A 229 -30.97 -32.45 50.00
CA MET A 229 -31.19 -32.07 51.40
C MET A 229 -32.69 -31.82 51.70
N LEU A 230 -33.37 -31.13 50.80
CA LEU A 230 -34.82 -30.87 50.90
C LEU A 230 -35.67 -32.18 50.82
N SER A 231 -35.27 -33.09 49.91
CA SER A 231 -35.98 -34.39 49.81
C SER A 231 -35.76 -35.26 51.01
N ARG A 232 -34.58 -35.25 51.65
CA ARG A 232 -34.35 -35.94 52.93
C ARG A 232 -35.13 -35.35 54.08
N LEU A 233 -35.26 -34.02 54.17
CA LEU A 233 -36.07 -33.35 55.18
C LEU A 233 -37.56 -33.65 55.00
N SER A 234 -38.04 -33.72 53.75
CA SER A 234 -39.43 -34.08 53.44
C SER A 234 -39.79 -35.54 53.83
N LEU A 235 -38.79 -36.44 53.73
CA LEU A 235 -39.00 -37.84 54.16
C LEU A 235 -38.96 -38.05 55.66
N ILE A 236 -38.46 -37.11 56.47
CA ILE A 236 -38.42 -37.17 57.93
C ILE A 236 -39.70 -36.60 58.53
N HIS A 237 -40.51 -35.89 57.78
CA HIS A 237 -41.77 -35.26 58.21
C HIS A 237 -43.06 -36.07 57.88
N ILE A 238 -42.91 -37.31 57.39
CA ILE A 238 -43.98 -38.29 57.23
C ILE A 238 -43.84 -39.39 58.30
#